data_c8a8e7e3226e0d859e5a678bbff84177
#
_entry.id   c8a8e7e3226e0d859e5a678bbff84177
#
_cell.length_a   1.000
_cell.length_b   1.000
_cell.length_c   1.000
_cell.angle_alpha   90.00
_cell.angle_beta   90.00
_cell.angle_gamma   90.00
#
_symmetry.space_group_name_H-M   'P 1'
#
loop_
_entity.id
_entity.type
_entity.pdbx_description
1 polymer ?
#
loop_
_entity_poly.entity_id
_entity_poly.type
_entity_poly.pdbx_seq_one_letter_code
_entity_poly.pdbx_strand_id
1 'polypeptide(L)'
;MIRFLNKESDLHLMEQLFDLLYENMLPIAPSGLCYEEEKQQWLSEVVPAMTKAPRQIVLVYDGDTLAGYLQYYINAGRFMVEEIQLRKGCRSTSLFVALWKFMSRVIPEDTQTIEAYADPRNHVSRHLMEKLGMEPVKDSPYPHLLHFRGSLDRICRK
;
A
#
# COMPACT_ATOMS: atom_id res chain seq x y z
N MET A 1 -3.10 -16.35 -4.18
CA MET A 1 -1.83 -16.53 -3.41
C MET A 1 -1.35 -15.18 -2.92
N ILE A 2 -0.81 -15.10 -1.70
CA ILE A 2 -0.23 -13.87 -1.12
C ILE A 2 1.16 -14.19 -0.60
N ARG A 3 2.17 -13.39 -0.95
CA ARG A 3 3.56 -13.59 -0.53
C ARG A 3 4.33 -12.27 -0.50
N PHE A 4 5.46 -12.24 0.20
CA PHE A 4 6.41 -11.13 0.08
C PHE A 4 7.07 -11.11 -1.30
N LEU A 5 7.37 -9.91 -1.77
CA LEU A 5 8.26 -9.69 -2.89
C LEU A 5 9.68 -10.09 -2.48
N ASN A 6 10.31 -10.94 -3.26
CA ASN A 6 11.72 -11.25 -3.08
C ASN A 6 12.58 -10.15 -3.73
N LYS A 7 13.40 -9.48 -2.92
CA LYS A 7 14.17 -8.30 -3.34
C LYS A 7 15.26 -8.60 -4.39
N GLU A 8 15.61 -9.87 -4.58
CA GLU A 8 16.62 -10.30 -5.56
C GLU A 8 15.97 -10.84 -6.85
N SER A 9 15.01 -11.76 -6.72
CA SER A 9 14.42 -12.47 -7.86
C SER A 9 13.22 -11.77 -8.50
N ASP A 10 12.49 -10.93 -7.76
CA ASP A 10 11.23 -10.32 -8.20
C ASP A 10 11.37 -8.87 -8.69
N LEU A 11 12.59 -8.33 -8.81
CA LEU A 11 12.79 -6.95 -9.30
C LEU A 11 12.19 -6.71 -10.69
N HIS A 12 12.09 -7.74 -11.52
CA HIS A 12 11.43 -7.69 -12.81
C HIS A 12 9.93 -7.36 -12.74
N LEU A 13 9.29 -7.55 -11.56
CA LEU A 13 7.89 -7.20 -11.34
C LEU A 13 7.67 -5.72 -11.05
N MET A 14 8.72 -4.95 -10.74
CA MET A 14 8.59 -3.55 -10.32
C MET A 14 7.87 -2.69 -11.37
N GLU A 15 8.12 -2.90 -12.64
CA GLU A 15 7.42 -2.18 -13.71
C GLU A 15 5.92 -2.51 -13.71
N GLN A 16 5.54 -3.77 -13.48
CA GLN A 16 4.12 -4.17 -13.39
C GLN A 16 3.43 -3.55 -12.16
N LEU A 17 4.16 -3.38 -11.06
CA LEU A 17 3.63 -2.70 -9.87
C LEU A 17 3.40 -1.21 -10.15
N PHE A 18 4.35 -0.57 -10.85
CA PHE A 18 4.19 0.81 -11.27
C PHE A 18 3.00 0.97 -12.24
N ASP A 19 2.87 0.09 -13.24
CA ASP A 19 1.75 0.11 -14.18
C ASP A 19 0.40 0.09 -13.44
N LEU A 20 0.28 -0.77 -12.44
CA LEU A 20 -0.93 -0.88 -11.62
C LEU A 20 -1.21 0.39 -10.82
N LEU A 21 -0.18 0.99 -10.22
CA LEU A 21 -0.28 2.29 -9.54
C LEU A 21 -0.73 3.38 -10.51
N TYR A 22 -0.04 3.49 -11.64
CA TYR A 22 -0.31 4.51 -12.65
C TYR A 22 -1.75 4.41 -13.20
N GLU A 23 -2.19 3.21 -13.59
CA GLU A 23 -3.55 2.97 -14.08
C GLU A 23 -4.63 3.33 -13.04
N ASN A 24 -4.36 3.09 -11.77
CA ASN A 24 -5.30 3.39 -10.71
C ASN A 24 -5.32 4.88 -10.33
N MET A 25 -4.17 5.55 -10.35
CA MET A 25 -4.02 6.92 -9.86
C MET A 25 -4.23 7.98 -10.94
N LEU A 26 -3.96 7.66 -12.20
CA LEU A 26 -4.11 8.61 -13.32
C LEU A 26 -5.50 9.31 -13.35
N PRO A 27 -6.63 8.60 -13.18
CA PRO A 27 -7.94 9.26 -13.15
C PRO A 27 -8.26 10.03 -11.86
N ILE A 28 -7.46 9.84 -10.80
CA ILE A 28 -7.70 10.39 -9.46
C ILE A 28 -6.84 11.63 -9.20
N ALA A 29 -5.54 11.48 -9.39
CA ALA A 29 -4.54 12.46 -9.04
C ALA A 29 -3.34 12.40 -10.02
N PRO A 30 -3.53 12.82 -11.29
CA PRO A 30 -2.45 12.83 -12.26
C PRO A 30 -1.31 13.73 -11.79
N SER A 31 -0.07 13.26 -11.95
CA SER A 31 1.14 14.01 -11.56
C SER A 31 1.46 15.18 -12.51
N GLY A 32 0.93 15.11 -13.75
CA GLY A 32 1.30 16.03 -14.82
C GLY A 32 2.57 15.66 -15.58
N LEU A 33 3.26 14.61 -15.14
CA LEU A 33 4.41 14.02 -15.83
C LEU A 33 3.94 13.03 -16.91
N CYS A 34 4.79 12.77 -17.92
CA CYS A 34 4.52 11.66 -18.83
C CYS A 34 4.79 10.32 -18.11
N TYR A 35 4.22 9.23 -18.66
CA TYR A 35 4.34 7.88 -18.09
C TYR A 35 5.79 7.47 -17.80
N GLU A 36 6.71 7.70 -18.74
CA GLU A 36 8.12 7.30 -18.59
C GLU A 36 8.84 8.11 -17.50
N GLU A 37 8.56 9.40 -17.38
CA GLU A 37 9.13 10.26 -16.34
C GLU A 37 8.64 9.83 -14.96
N GLU A 38 7.33 9.59 -14.81
CA GLU A 38 6.73 9.15 -13.55
C GLU A 38 7.23 7.77 -13.15
N LYS A 39 7.35 6.84 -14.12
CA LYS A 39 7.91 5.50 -13.89
C LYS A 39 9.36 5.57 -13.40
N GLN A 40 10.21 6.35 -14.07
CA GLN A 40 11.61 6.50 -13.66
C GLN A 40 11.75 7.12 -12.28
N GLN A 41 10.95 8.13 -11.97
CA GLN A 41 10.93 8.75 -10.65
C GLN A 41 10.53 7.71 -9.59
N TRP A 42 9.44 7.00 -9.77
CA TRP A 42 8.94 5.99 -8.82
C TRP A 42 9.96 4.87 -8.60
N LEU A 43 10.53 4.31 -9.68
CA LEU A 43 11.54 3.25 -9.58
C LEU A 43 12.80 3.73 -8.85
N SER A 44 13.24 4.97 -9.09
CA SER A 44 14.42 5.54 -8.44
C SER A 44 14.24 5.76 -6.94
N GLU A 45 13.01 5.91 -6.47
CA GLU A 45 12.68 6.07 -5.05
C GLU A 45 12.43 4.72 -4.37
N VAL A 46 11.61 3.87 -4.98
CA VAL A 46 11.12 2.64 -4.35
C VAL A 46 12.16 1.54 -4.32
N VAL A 47 12.89 1.31 -5.43
CA VAL A 47 13.87 0.20 -5.50
C VAL A 47 15.00 0.37 -4.48
N PRO A 48 15.67 1.54 -4.34
CA PRO A 48 16.66 1.73 -3.30
C PRO A 48 16.10 1.65 -1.88
N ALA A 49 14.87 2.14 -1.67
CA ALA A 49 14.23 2.10 -0.36
C ALA A 49 13.93 0.66 0.09
N MET A 50 13.58 -0.25 -0.82
CA MET A 50 13.38 -1.67 -0.52
C MET A 50 14.66 -2.37 -0.08
N THR A 51 15.81 -2.03 -0.68
CA THR A 51 17.08 -2.64 -0.32
C THR A 51 17.65 -2.13 1.01
N LYS A 52 17.25 -0.92 1.40
CA LYS A 52 17.73 -0.28 2.64
C LYS A 52 16.87 -0.60 3.87
N ALA A 53 15.90 -1.52 3.79
CA ALA A 53 14.94 -1.84 4.87
C ALA A 53 14.57 -0.63 5.77
N PRO A 54 13.36 -0.52 6.29
CA PRO A 54 12.40 -1.60 6.60
C PRO A 54 11.25 -1.74 5.60
N ARG A 55 11.31 -1.10 4.42
CA ARG A 55 10.21 -1.14 3.44
C ARG A 55 10.02 -2.53 2.86
N GLN A 56 8.78 -3.00 2.83
CA GLN A 56 8.37 -4.31 2.33
C GLN A 56 7.25 -4.16 1.30
N ILE A 57 7.22 -5.09 0.36
CA ILE A 57 6.10 -5.23 -0.58
C ILE A 57 5.52 -6.63 -0.45
N VAL A 58 4.20 -6.71 -0.31
CA VAL A 58 3.43 -7.95 -0.34
C VAL A 58 2.71 -8.01 -1.68
N LEU A 59 2.93 -9.09 -2.43
CA LEU A 59 2.29 -9.36 -3.71
C LEU A 59 1.01 -10.15 -3.48
N VAL A 60 -0.04 -9.78 -4.20
CA VAL A 60 -1.36 -10.40 -4.16
C VAL A 60 -1.68 -10.98 -5.53
N TYR A 61 -1.92 -12.28 -5.59
CA TYR A 61 -2.26 -12.99 -6.82
C TYR A 61 -3.69 -13.54 -6.77
N ASP A 62 -4.38 -13.45 -7.89
CA ASP A 62 -5.62 -14.16 -8.17
C ASP A 62 -5.32 -15.23 -9.24
N GLY A 63 -5.29 -16.51 -8.83
CA GLY A 63 -4.65 -17.55 -9.64
C GLY A 63 -3.18 -17.23 -9.90
N ASP A 64 -2.78 -17.20 -11.17
CA ASP A 64 -1.43 -16.86 -11.63
C ASP A 64 -1.28 -15.36 -12.00
N THR A 65 -2.36 -14.59 -11.90
CA THR A 65 -2.36 -13.17 -12.26
C THR A 65 -1.96 -12.32 -11.07
N LEU A 66 -1.00 -11.41 -11.25
CA LEU A 66 -0.69 -10.37 -10.26
C LEU A 66 -1.89 -9.42 -10.15
N ALA A 67 -2.64 -9.58 -9.07
CA ALA A 67 -3.87 -8.84 -8.80
C ALA A 67 -3.64 -7.51 -8.06
N GLY A 68 -2.50 -7.40 -7.35
CA GLY A 68 -2.18 -6.19 -6.62
C GLY A 68 -0.97 -6.31 -5.72
N TYR A 69 -0.75 -5.26 -4.92
CA TYR A 69 0.30 -5.24 -3.92
C TYR A 69 -0.03 -4.30 -2.75
N LEU A 70 0.64 -4.55 -1.64
CA LEU A 70 0.70 -3.69 -0.46
C LEU A 70 2.17 -3.31 -0.22
N GLN A 71 2.47 -2.02 -0.19
CA GLN A 71 3.77 -1.48 0.22
C GLN A 71 3.65 -0.83 1.58
N TYR A 72 4.57 -1.19 2.49
CA TYR A 72 4.55 -0.72 3.86
C TYR A 72 5.94 -0.72 4.51
N TYR A 73 6.06 -0.07 5.64
CA TYR A 73 7.14 -0.25 6.60
C TYR A 73 6.63 -0.19 8.04
N ILE A 74 7.43 -0.70 8.97
CA ILE A 74 7.14 -0.62 10.40
C ILE A 74 8.24 0.20 11.05
N ASN A 75 7.84 1.20 11.82
CA ASN A 75 8.76 2.06 12.56
C ASN A 75 8.15 2.42 13.92
N ALA A 76 8.91 2.15 15.00
CA ALA A 76 8.53 2.47 16.38
C ALA A 76 7.10 2.03 16.74
N GLY A 77 6.74 0.78 16.44
CA GLY A 77 5.41 0.22 16.74
C GLY A 77 4.27 0.75 15.85
N ARG A 78 4.60 1.43 14.76
CA ARG A 78 3.64 1.97 13.78
C ARG A 78 3.76 1.23 12.46
N PHE A 79 2.69 0.65 12.00
CA PHE A 79 2.55 0.05 10.68
C PHE A 79 2.13 1.13 9.68
N MET A 80 3.08 1.58 8.87
CA MET A 80 2.88 2.66 7.89
C MET A 80 2.54 2.06 6.53
N VAL A 81 1.30 2.18 6.12
CA VAL A 81 0.84 1.78 4.78
C VAL A 81 1.16 2.90 3.80
N GLU A 82 2.02 2.61 2.83
CA GLU A 82 2.40 3.58 1.80
C GLU A 82 1.50 3.46 0.57
N GLU A 83 1.27 2.21 0.11
CA GLU A 83 0.43 1.96 -1.06
C GLU A 83 -0.33 0.64 -0.91
N ILE A 84 -1.60 0.65 -1.30
CA ILE A 84 -2.40 -0.54 -1.57
C ILE A 84 -2.98 -0.37 -2.97
N GLN A 85 -2.51 -1.21 -3.90
CA GLN A 85 -2.99 -1.19 -5.27
C GLN A 85 -3.60 -2.54 -5.63
N LEU A 86 -4.84 -2.52 -6.09
CA LEU A 86 -5.53 -3.70 -6.61
C LEU A 86 -6.04 -3.41 -8.02
N ARG A 87 -5.86 -4.37 -8.91
CA ARG A 87 -6.39 -4.33 -10.28
C ARG A 87 -7.92 -4.22 -10.25
N LYS A 88 -8.49 -3.38 -11.08
CA LYS A 88 -9.94 -3.06 -11.05
C LYS A 88 -10.82 -4.32 -11.08
N GLY A 89 -10.48 -5.32 -11.89
CA GLY A 89 -11.21 -6.60 -11.97
C GLY A 89 -11.01 -7.54 -10.78
N CYS A 90 -10.04 -7.28 -9.91
CA CYS A 90 -9.68 -8.13 -8.76
C CYS A 90 -10.05 -7.50 -7.41
N ARG A 91 -10.78 -6.40 -7.40
CA ARG A 91 -11.20 -5.69 -6.17
C ARG A 91 -12.35 -6.40 -5.48
N SER A 92 -12.09 -7.60 -4.94
CA SER A 92 -13.09 -8.36 -4.18
C SER A 92 -12.85 -8.23 -2.66
N THR A 93 -13.93 -8.30 -1.90
CA THR A 93 -13.85 -8.34 -0.43
C THR A 93 -13.05 -9.54 0.05
N SER A 94 -13.16 -10.70 -0.61
CA SER A 94 -12.43 -11.92 -0.25
C SER A 94 -10.91 -11.75 -0.39
N LEU A 95 -10.45 -11.11 -1.45
CA LEU A 95 -9.03 -10.87 -1.67
C LEU A 95 -8.45 -9.89 -0.64
N PHE A 96 -9.22 -8.86 -0.32
CA PHE A 96 -8.85 -7.90 0.71
C PHE A 96 -8.80 -8.54 2.10
N VAL A 97 -9.79 -9.36 2.45
CA VAL A 97 -9.80 -10.13 3.71
C VAL A 97 -8.61 -11.10 3.77
N ALA A 98 -8.28 -11.77 2.67
CA ALA A 98 -7.13 -12.67 2.61
C ALA A 98 -5.81 -11.90 2.83
N LEU A 99 -5.65 -10.71 2.25
CA LEU A 99 -4.49 -9.84 2.47
C LEU A 99 -4.36 -9.48 3.96
N TRP A 100 -5.43 -9.05 4.60
CA TRP A 100 -5.38 -8.68 6.02
C TRP A 100 -5.16 -9.87 6.94
N LYS A 101 -5.69 -11.04 6.62
CA LYS A 101 -5.35 -12.29 7.33
C LYS A 101 -3.88 -12.68 7.18
N PHE A 102 -3.28 -12.42 6.04
CA PHE A 102 -1.84 -12.59 5.85
C PHE A 102 -1.08 -11.57 6.71
N MET A 103 -1.43 -10.31 6.63
CA MET A 103 -0.77 -9.24 7.37
C MET A 103 -0.86 -9.44 8.90
N SER A 104 -1.99 -9.89 9.42
CA SER A 104 -2.15 -10.15 10.85
C SER A 104 -1.21 -11.23 11.42
N ARG A 105 -0.62 -12.06 10.55
CA ARG A 105 0.34 -13.11 10.94
C ARG A 105 1.80 -12.65 10.85
N VAL A 106 2.07 -11.61 10.07
CA VAL A 106 3.44 -11.17 9.77
C VAL A 106 3.80 -9.83 10.43
N ILE A 107 2.80 -9.05 10.83
CA ILE A 107 3.01 -7.82 11.59
C ILE A 107 3.46 -8.21 13.02
N PRO A 108 4.58 -7.65 13.53
CA PRO A 108 5.06 -7.91 14.89
C PRO A 108 4.00 -7.58 15.96
N GLU A 109 3.97 -8.36 17.04
CA GLU A 109 2.97 -8.23 18.12
C GLU A 109 3.06 -6.89 18.88
N ASP A 110 4.24 -6.27 18.90
CA ASP A 110 4.48 -4.97 19.53
C ASP A 110 4.04 -3.78 18.67
N THR A 111 3.55 -4.04 17.46
CA THR A 111 2.99 -3.00 16.59
C THR A 111 1.59 -2.61 17.08
N GLN A 112 1.40 -1.33 17.35
CA GLN A 112 0.19 -0.82 18.04
C GLN A 112 -0.77 -0.11 17.08
N THR A 113 -0.23 0.66 16.13
CA THR A 113 -1.03 1.52 15.25
C THR A 113 -0.82 1.22 13.78
N ILE A 114 -1.85 1.49 13.00
CA ILE A 114 -1.77 1.58 11.54
C ILE A 114 -1.94 3.04 11.14
N GLU A 115 -1.11 3.49 10.20
CA GLU A 115 -1.15 4.84 9.67
C GLU A 115 -1.06 4.81 8.14
N ALA A 116 -1.71 5.77 7.49
CA ALA A 116 -1.65 5.94 6.04
C ALA A 116 -1.92 7.39 5.65
N TYR A 117 -1.46 7.77 4.46
CA TYR A 117 -1.75 9.05 3.84
C TYR A 117 -2.56 8.84 2.56
N ALA A 118 -3.47 9.76 2.26
CA ALA A 118 -4.25 9.73 1.04
C ALA A 118 -4.39 11.13 0.44
N ASP A 119 -4.34 11.20 -0.89
CA ASP A 119 -4.78 12.38 -1.60
C ASP A 119 -6.27 12.64 -1.30
N PRO A 120 -6.68 13.88 -0.97
CA PRO A 120 -8.08 14.21 -0.70
C PRO A 120 -9.05 13.81 -1.81
N ARG A 121 -8.59 13.73 -3.04
CA ARG A 121 -9.36 13.29 -4.21
C ARG A 121 -9.54 11.77 -4.29
N ASN A 122 -8.72 11.00 -3.57
CA ASN A 122 -8.80 9.53 -3.56
C ASN A 122 -9.89 9.04 -2.60
N HIS A 123 -11.15 9.15 -3.03
CA HIS A 123 -12.31 8.72 -2.23
C HIS A 123 -12.31 7.22 -1.92
N VAL A 124 -11.74 6.40 -2.81
CA VAL A 124 -11.66 4.94 -2.59
C VAL A 124 -10.76 4.62 -1.41
N SER A 125 -9.55 5.20 -1.38
CA SER A 125 -8.63 5.01 -0.25
C SER A 125 -9.18 5.58 1.05
N ARG A 126 -9.80 6.76 1.02
CA ARG A 126 -10.43 7.36 2.20
C ARG A 126 -11.50 6.45 2.79
N HIS A 127 -12.43 5.98 1.95
CA HIS A 127 -13.49 5.07 2.38
C HIS A 127 -12.95 3.74 2.92
N LEU A 128 -11.86 3.22 2.33
CA LEU A 128 -11.19 2.03 2.84
C LEU A 128 -10.63 2.24 4.24
N MET A 129 -9.94 3.37 4.48
CA MET A 129 -9.38 3.70 5.79
C MET A 129 -10.46 3.86 6.86
N GLU A 130 -11.55 4.53 6.52
CA GLU A 130 -12.72 4.67 7.40
C GLU A 130 -13.36 3.31 7.75
N LYS A 131 -13.51 2.42 6.75
CA LYS A 131 -13.99 1.04 6.98
C LYS A 131 -13.05 0.21 7.86
N LEU A 132 -11.77 0.46 7.79
CA LEU A 132 -10.78 -0.15 8.69
C LEU A 132 -10.81 0.46 10.11
N GLY A 133 -11.66 1.44 10.37
CA GLY A 133 -11.75 2.11 11.66
C GLY A 133 -10.62 3.09 11.93
N MET A 134 -9.96 3.57 10.87
CA MET A 134 -8.98 4.63 10.97
C MET A 134 -9.66 5.99 10.99
N GLU A 135 -9.12 6.91 11.75
CA GLU A 135 -9.63 8.26 11.91
C GLU A 135 -8.66 9.30 11.33
N PRO A 136 -9.15 10.41 10.77
CA PRO A 136 -8.27 11.47 10.31
C PRO A 136 -7.54 12.12 11.48
N VAL A 137 -6.24 12.32 11.30
CA VAL A 137 -5.36 13.00 12.24
C VAL A 137 -5.29 14.48 11.84
N LYS A 138 -5.45 15.37 12.82
CA LYS A 138 -5.16 16.79 12.63
C LYS A 138 -3.64 16.95 12.45
N ASP A 139 -3.22 17.95 11.71
CA ASP A 139 -1.80 18.28 11.55
C ASP A 139 -0.98 17.21 10.78
N SER A 140 -1.42 16.90 9.55
CA SER A 140 -0.61 16.09 8.64
C SER A 140 0.74 16.77 8.36
N PRO A 141 1.87 16.04 8.47
CA PRO A 141 3.18 16.59 8.08
C PRO A 141 3.28 16.89 6.58
N TYR A 142 2.33 16.37 5.80
CA TYR A 142 2.18 16.62 4.36
C TYR A 142 0.90 17.43 4.11
N PRO A 143 0.97 18.76 3.94
CA PRO A 143 -0.21 19.65 3.88
C PRO A 143 -1.21 19.29 2.76
N HIS A 144 -0.73 18.62 1.71
CA HIS A 144 -1.54 18.19 0.55
C HIS A 144 -2.15 16.79 0.70
N LEU A 145 -1.82 16.06 1.78
CA LEU A 145 -2.32 14.71 2.05
C LEU A 145 -3.12 14.67 3.35
N LEU A 146 -4.17 13.89 3.35
CA LEU A 146 -4.89 13.52 4.57
C LEU A 146 -4.10 12.40 5.29
N HIS A 147 -3.93 12.54 6.59
CA HIS A 147 -3.31 11.54 7.45
C HIS A 147 -4.40 10.79 8.22
N PHE A 148 -4.34 9.47 8.20
CA PHE A 148 -5.25 8.58 8.92
C PHE A 148 -4.46 7.71 9.90
N ARG A 149 -5.06 7.46 11.07
CA ARG A 149 -4.50 6.58 12.10
C ARG A 149 -5.59 5.71 12.70
N GLY A 150 -5.25 4.46 12.99
CA GLY A 150 -6.12 3.51 13.67
C GLY A 150 -5.37 2.60 14.64
N SER A 151 -6.10 1.89 15.51
CA SER A 151 -5.55 0.83 16.33
C SER A 151 -5.45 -0.45 15.53
N LEU A 152 -4.27 -1.07 15.50
CA LEU A 152 -4.06 -2.33 14.80
C LEU A 152 -4.88 -3.48 15.41
N ASP A 153 -5.11 -3.46 16.72
CA ASP A 153 -5.92 -4.48 17.41
C ASP A 153 -7.36 -4.53 16.91
N ARG A 154 -7.92 -3.39 16.52
CA ARG A 154 -9.27 -3.32 15.94
C ARG A 154 -9.35 -3.88 14.52
N ILE A 155 -8.23 -3.90 13.79
CA ILE A 155 -8.18 -4.20 12.36
C ILE A 155 -7.73 -5.63 12.11
N CYS A 156 -6.70 -6.09 12.81
CA CYS A 156 -6.03 -7.35 12.49
C CYS A 156 -6.28 -8.49 13.50
N ARG A 157 -6.81 -8.21 14.70
CA ARG A 157 -6.92 -9.19 15.79
C ARG A 157 -8.35 -9.59 16.15
N LYS A 158 -9.30 -9.34 15.22
CA LYS A 158 -10.69 -9.83 15.36
C LYS A 158 -10.90 -11.16 14.66
#